data_e3970a436211771b4201d2cca64d6e5e
#
_entry.id   e3970a436211771b4201d2cca64d6e5e
#
_cell.length_a   1.000
_cell.length_b   1.000
_cell.length_c   1.000
_cell.angle_alpha   90.00
_cell.angle_beta   90.00
_cell.angle_gamma   90.00
#
_symmetry.space_group_name_H-M   'P 1'
#
loop_
_entity.id
_entity.type
_entity.pdbx_description
1 polymer ?
#
loop_
_entity_poly.entity_id
_entity_poly.type
_entity_poly.pdbx_seq_one_letter_code
_entity_poly.pdbx_strand_id
1 'polypeptide(L)'
;MQCAPFHAASALHPVIRHLRHAAGFLDEDGPEKRLDKLEALIRQGVDNVRESAALLAPLLSLPDDRYGVLLDLTPEQRNERLMRALADQLLGLAARNTVFYLLEDAHWIDAATRDLIERLLAHIAGSRILVLITHRPEFQPDWTHHPHVTALTLNRLSRTHAAEVARAAGGSGLSEEIVEIIGERAGGVPLFIEELTKSALEDGKISGQSYIPESLQASLLARLDRLGGEARELAQLAAVIGREFDTQLLCAITEKKRGA
;
A
#
# COMPACT_ATOMS: atom_id res chain seq x y z
N MET A 1 4.02 1.11 -3.49
CA MET A 1 4.30 1.52 -2.07
C MET A 1 3.00 2.03 -1.49
N GLN A 2 2.80 1.89 -0.16
CA GLN A 2 1.59 2.34 0.51
C GLN A 2 1.95 3.19 1.73
N CYS A 3 1.29 4.35 1.87
CA CYS A 3 1.36 5.18 3.07
C CYS A 3 0.36 4.68 4.12
N ALA A 4 0.63 4.92 5.40
CA ALA A 4 -0.24 4.50 6.49
C ALA A 4 -0.30 5.56 7.61
N PRO A 5 -1.44 5.72 8.28
CA PRO A 5 -1.64 6.79 9.27
C PRO A 5 -0.65 6.73 10.43
N PHE A 6 -0.25 5.53 10.86
CA PHE A 6 0.67 5.35 11.99
C PHE A 6 2.13 5.67 11.66
N HIS A 7 2.46 5.87 10.39
CA HIS A 7 3.82 6.13 9.90
C HIS A 7 3.98 7.51 9.24
N ALA A 8 2.98 8.38 9.33
CA ALA A 8 3.06 9.74 8.78
C ALA A 8 4.18 10.59 9.39
N ALA A 9 4.65 10.25 10.61
CA ALA A 9 5.80 10.88 11.25
C ALA A 9 7.13 10.12 11.05
N SER A 10 7.13 8.99 10.36
CA SER A 10 8.33 8.16 10.14
C SER A 10 8.91 8.45 8.76
N ALA A 11 10.03 9.17 8.72
CA ALA A 11 10.66 9.60 7.47
C ALA A 11 10.96 8.42 6.53
N LEU A 12 10.56 8.55 5.26
CA LEU A 12 10.77 7.56 4.19
C LEU A 12 10.22 6.16 4.48
N HIS A 13 9.25 6.02 5.39
CA HIS A 13 8.72 4.70 5.77
C HIS A 13 8.25 3.85 4.56
N PRO A 14 7.44 4.38 3.60
CA PRO A 14 7.02 3.62 2.43
C PRO A 14 8.19 3.19 1.55
N VAL A 15 9.23 4.02 1.47
CA VAL A 15 10.45 3.75 0.69
C VAL A 15 11.28 2.65 1.35
N ILE A 16 11.52 2.75 2.66
CA ILE A 16 12.24 1.73 3.45
C ILE A 16 11.58 0.36 3.28
N ARG A 17 10.27 0.30 3.44
CA ARG A 17 9.51 -0.94 3.29
C ARG A 17 9.62 -1.51 1.87
N HIS A 18 9.52 -0.64 0.86
CA HIS A 18 9.67 -1.05 -0.53
C HIS A 18 11.08 -1.59 -0.82
N LEU A 19 12.13 -0.90 -0.37
CA LEU A 19 13.51 -1.33 -0.57
C LEU A 19 13.79 -2.69 0.09
N ARG A 20 13.31 -2.91 1.31
CA ARG A 20 13.43 -4.22 1.99
C ARG A 20 12.79 -5.34 1.20
N HIS A 21 11.59 -5.09 0.70
CA HIS A 21 10.86 -6.07 -0.12
C HIS A 21 11.54 -6.31 -1.46
N ALA A 22 11.91 -5.25 -2.18
CA ALA A 22 12.56 -5.33 -3.49
C ALA A 22 13.94 -6.00 -3.42
N ALA A 23 14.70 -5.78 -2.34
CA ALA A 23 15.95 -6.47 -2.09
C ALA A 23 15.75 -7.94 -1.65
N GLY A 24 14.52 -8.36 -1.33
CA GLY A 24 14.21 -9.71 -0.89
C GLY A 24 14.82 -10.05 0.47
N PHE A 25 14.78 -9.12 1.43
CA PHE A 25 15.24 -9.38 2.79
C PHE A 25 14.35 -10.41 3.47
N LEU A 26 14.99 -11.39 4.11
CA LEU A 26 14.36 -12.41 4.95
C LEU A 26 14.73 -12.14 6.42
N ASP A 27 13.90 -12.63 7.35
CA ASP A 27 14.15 -12.44 8.78
C ASP A 27 15.44 -13.14 9.23
N GLU A 28 15.77 -14.27 8.65
CA GLU A 28 16.97 -15.05 8.89
C GLU A 28 18.25 -14.46 8.26
N ASP A 29 18.14 -13.44 7.40
CA ASP A 29 19.31 -12.83 6.77
C ASP A 29 20.12 -12.01 7.78
N GLY A 30 21.38 -12.37 7.96
CA GLY A 30 22.33 -11.54 8.69
C GLY A 30 22.67 -10.23 7.98
N PRO A 31 23.29 -9.25 8.67
CA PRO A 31 23.59 -7.93 8.12
C PRO A 31 24.38 -7.98 6.80
N GLU A 32 25.40 -8.81 6.71
CA GLU A 32 26.23 -8.95 5.50
C GLU A 32 25.41 -9.41 4.30
N LYS A 33 24.57 -10.43 4.50
CA LYS A 33 23.70 -10.94 3.42
C LYS A 33 22.68 -9.91 2.97
N ARG A 34 22.17 -9.09 3.89
CA ARG A 34 21.27 -7.97 3.54
C ARG A 34 22.00 -6.88 2.77
N LEU A 35 23.25 -6.59 3.10
CA LEU A 35 24.10 -5.67 2.32
C LEU A 35 24.34 -6.19 0.91
N ASP A 36 24.66 -7.46 0.74
CA ASP A 36 24.84 -8.06 -0.59
C ASP A 36 23.57 -7.98 -1.45
N LYS A 37 22.40 -8.22 -0.85
CA LYS A 37 21.10 -8.10 -1.49
C LYS A 37 20.78 -6.65 -1.86
N LEU A 38 21.10 -5.70 -0.98
CA LEU A 38 20.94 -4.27 -1.25
C LEU A 38 21.83 -3.84 -2.44
N GLU A 39 23.09 -4.22 -2.46
CA GLU A 39 23.99 -3.92 -3.57
C GLU A 39 23.52 -4.53 -4.90
N ALA A 40 22.97 -5.75 -4.86
CA ALA A 40 22.39 -6.40 -6.03
C ALA A 40 21.18 -5.63 -6.58
N LEU A 41 20.32 -5.10 -5.69
CA LEU A 41 19.21 -4.23 -6.07
C LEU A 41 19.71 -2.92 -6.68
N ILE A 42 20.66 -2.25 -6.04
CA ILE A 42 21.21 -0.95 -6.50
C ILE A 42 21.85 -1.08 -7.88
N ARG A 43 22.59 -2.16 -8.13
CA ARG A 43 23.27 -2.42 -9.41
C ARG A 43 22.33 -2.50 -10.61
N GLN A 44 21.05 -2.74 -10.38
CA GLN A 44 20.05 -2.74 -11.44
C GLN A 44 19.74 -1.34 -11.99
N GLY A 45 19.93 -0.29 -11.19
CA GLY A 45 19.63 1.09 -11.57
C GLY A 45 20.85 1.97 -11.76
N VAL A 46 21.89 1.85 -10.92
CA VAL A 46 23.04 2.75 -10.94
C VAL A 46 24.38 2.00 -11.02
N ASP A 47 25.38 2.65 -11.63
CA ASP A 47 26.71 2.07 -11.78
C ASP A 47 27.57 2.29 -10.51
N ASN A 48 27.43 3.43 -9.82
CA ASN A 48 28.15 3.70 -8.57
C ASN A 48 27.45 3.06 -7.36
N VAL A 49 27.48 1.73 -7.33
CA VAL A 49 26.83 0.91 -6.28
C VAL A 49 27.35 1.24 -4.88
N ARG A 50 28.67 1.47 -4.75
CA ARG A 50 29.32 1.67 -3.45
C ARG A 50 28.83 2.93 -2.74
N GLU A 51 28.74 4.06 -3.43
CA GLU A 51 28.26 5.32 -2.86
C GLU A 51 26.77 5.22 -2.50
N SER A 52 25.97 4.68 -3.43
CA SER A 52 24.53 4.51 -3.19
C SER A 52 24.26 3.57 -2.03
N ALA A 53 24.99 2.46 -1.91
CA ALA A 53 24.85 1.53 -0.80
C ALA A 53 25.25 2.16 0.54
N ALA A 54 26.32 2.97 0.57
CA ALA A 54 26.72 3.71 1.77
C ALA A 54 25.65 4.69 2.28
N LEU A 55 24.86 5.26 1.36
CA LEU A 55 23.74 6.15 1.72
C LEU A 55 22.48 5.39 2.14
N LEU A 56 22.19 4.25 1.49
CA LEU A 56 20.96 3.49 1.69
C LEU A 56 21.05 2.47 2.85
N ALA A 57 22.24 1.97 3.19
CA ALA A 57 22.41 1.00 4.26
C ALA A 57 21.94 1.53 5.63
N PRO A 58 22.33 2.75 6.08
CA PRO A 58 21.83 3.32 7.32
C PRO A 58 20.30 3.53 7.33
N LEU A 59 19.72 3.92 6.17
CA LEU A 59 18.28 4.05 6.03
C LEU A 59 17.53 2.74 6.33
N LEU A 60 18.16 1.59 5.99
CA LEU A 60 17.63 0.25 6.22
C LEU A 60 18.06 -0.35 7.57
N SER A 61 18.74 0.44 8.43
CA SER A 61 19.32 0.00 9.70
C SER A 61 20.39 -1.08 9.51
N LEU A 62 21.17 -1.00 8.44
CA LEU A 62 22.30 -1.85 8.16
C LEU A 62 23.61 -1.12 8.48
N PRO A 63 24.69 -1.85 8.85
CA PRO A 63 26.01 -1.24 9.06
C PRO A 63 26.55 -0.64 7.77
N ASP A 64 27.28 0.47 7.89
CA ASP A 64 27.90 1.17 6.76
C ASP A 64 29.45 1.08 6.76
N ASP A 65 30.01 0.41 7.74
CA ASP A 65 31.47 0.22 7.91
C ASP A 65 32.17 -0.34 6.65
N ARG A 66 31.42 -1.15 5.89
CA ARG A 66 31.89 -1.72 4.62
C ARG A 66 32.26 -0.66 3.57
N TYR A 67 31.67 0.52 3.67
CA TYR A 67 31.77 1.52 2.58
C TYR A 67 32.77 2.64 2.87
N GLY A 68 32.96 3.05 4.11
CA GLY A 68 34.00 3.97 4.56
C GLY A 68 34.03 5.37 3.92
N VAL A 69 33.02 5.74 3.14
CA VAL A 69 33.10 6.83 2.16
C VAL A 69 32.44 8.14 2.61
N LEU A 70 31.65 8.15 3.69
CA LEU A 70 30.74 9.26 3.97
C LEU A 70 31.04 10.02 5.27
N LEU A 71 32.26 9.86 5.82
CA LEU A 71 32.62 10.42 7.12
C LEU A 71 32.67 11.97 7.16
N ASP A 72 32.84 12.62 6.00
CA ASP A 72 33.01 14.08 5.92
C ASP A 72 31.77 14.87 5.50
N LEU A 73 30.59 14.21 5.40
CA LEU A 73 29.37 14.89 5.01
C LEU A 73 28.58 15.42 6.20
N THR A 74 28.09 16.67 6.07
CA THR A 74 27.09 17.18 7.03
C THR A 74 25.78 16.38 6.92
N PRO A 75 24.92 16.38 7.95
CA PRO A 75 23.62 15.75 7.89
C PRO A 75 22.77 16.19 6.69
N GLU A 76 22.81 17.49 6.35
CA GLU A 76 22.08 18.07 5.22
C GLU A 76 22.63 17.55 3.88
N GLN A 77 23.95 17.49 3.74
CA GLN A 77 24.61 16.96 2.54
C GLN A 77 24.30 15.46 2.37
N ARG A 78 24.28 14.71 3.47
CA ARG A 78 23.95 13.29 3.45
C ARG A 78 22.50 13.08 3.01
N ASN A 79 21.57 13.87 3.56
CA ASN A 79 20.15 13.80 3.17
C ASN A 79 19.96 14.16 1.68
N GLU A 80 20.61 15.22 1.19
CA GLU A 80 20.52 15.60 -0.21
C GLU A 80 21.03 14.51 -1.15
N ARG A 81 22.20 13.89 -0.81
CA ARG A 81 22.74 12.77 -1.58
C ARG A 81 21.87 11.52 -1.50
N LEU A 82 21.26 11.25 -0.34
CA LEU A 82 20.32 10.14 -0.17
C LEU A 82 19.10 10.31 -1.09
N MET A 83 18.47 11.49 -1.08
CA MET A 83 17.34 11.79 -1.95
C MET A 83 17.68 11.64 -3.43
N ARG A 84 18.87 12.13 -3.81
CA ARG A 84 19.37 11.96 -5.18
C ARG A 84 19.61 10.49 -5.52
N ALA A 85 20.27 9.71 -4.66
CA ALA A 85 20.53 8.29 -4.89
C ALA A 85 19.22 7.48 -5.06
N LEU A 86 18.17 7.81 -4.31
CA LEU A 86 16.85 7.19 -4.48
C LEU A 86 16.21 7.54 -5.83
N ALA A 87 16.31 8.79 -6.27
CA ALA A 87 15.81 9.22 -7.57
C ALA A 87 16.61 8.61 -8.72
N ASP A 88 17.94 8.62 -8.63
CA ASP A 88 18.85 8.07 -9.64
C ASP A 88 18.66 6.55 -9.83
N GLN A 89 18.39 5.83 -8.73
CA GLN A 89 18.06 4.41 -8.79
C GLN A 89 16.82 4.17 -9.66
N LEU A 90 15.78 4.97 -9.49
CA LEU A 90 14.54 4.81 -10.24
C LEU A 90 14.70 5.23 -11.70
N LEU A 91 15.41 6.34 -11.95
CA LEU A 91 15.72 6.82 -13.31
C LEU A 91 16.62 5.83 -14.07
N GLY A 92 17.59 5.24 -13.39
CA GLY A 92 18.47 4.22 -13.97
C GLY A 92 17.73 2.93 -14.32
N LEU A 93 16.79 2.49 -13.48
CA LEU A 93 15.88 1.40 -13.81
C LEU A 93 15.05 1.73 -15.05
N ALA A 94 14.53 2.97 -15.14
CA ALA A 94 13.73 3.44 -16.26
C ALA A 94 14.54 3.58 -17.58
N ALA A 95 15.84 3.80 -17.48
CA ALA A 95 16.72 3.79 -18.65
C ALA A 95 16.80 2.39 -19.31
N ARG A 96 16.62 1.34 -18.52
CA ARG A 96 16.71 -0.07 -18.98
C ARG A 96 15.35 -0.67 -19.28
N ASN A 97 14.34 -0.37 -18.47
CA ASN A 97 12.99 -0.95 -18.54
C ASN A 97 11.92 0.12 -18.34
N THR A 98 10.67 -0.18 -18.71
CA THR A 98 9.54 0.66 -18.29
C THR A 98 9.25 0.43 -16.82
N VAL A 99 9.12 1.52 -16.04
CA VAL A 99 8.87 1.48 -14.61
C VAL A 99 7.44 1.94 -14.33
N PHE A 100 6.70 1.14 -13.59
CA PHE A 100 5.42 1.53 -13.00
C PHE A 100 5.62 1.79 -11.51
N TYR A 101 5.46 3.04 -11.10
CA TYR A 101 5.58 3.47 -9.71
C TYR A 101 4.21 3.75 -9.13
N LEU A 102 3.76 2.92 -8.20
CA LEU A 102 2.48 3.06 -7.52
C LEU A 102 2.69 3.52 -6.08
N LEU A 103 2.08 4.67 -5.71
CA LEU A 103 2.02 5.18 -4.34
C LEU A 103 0.56 5.27 -3.91
N GLU A 104 0.17 4.45 -2.95
CA GLU A 104 -1.19 4.40 -2.45
C GLU A 104 -1.34 5.19 -1.15
N ASP A 105 -2.53 5.75 -0.96
CA ASP A 105 -2.94 6.47 0.25
C ASP A 105 -2.03 7.66 0.61
N ALA A 106 -1.58 8.42 -0.40
CA ALA A 106 -0.64 9.54 -0.23
C ALA A 106 -1.13 10.65 0.71
N HIS A 107 -2.38 10.66 1.12
CA HIS A 107 -2.88 11.56 2.16
C HIS A 107 -2.27 11.27 3.56
N TRP A 108 -1.55 10.17 3.74
CA TRP A 108 -0.75 9.83 4.93
C TRP A 108 0.76 9.85 4.67
N ILE A 109 1.18 10.52 3.59
CA ILE A 109 2.59 10.61 3.22
C ILE A 109 3.40 11.39 4.27
N ASP A 110 4.58 10.89 4.63
CA ASP A 110 5.53 11.64 5.44
C ASP A 110 6.25 12.73 4.62
N ALA A 111 6.78 13.74 5.31
CA ALA A 111 7.40 14.90 4.66
C ALA A 111 8.60 14.53 3.77
N ALA A 112 9.42 13.56 4.19
CA ALA A 112 10.60 13.15 3.44
C ALA A 112 10.23 12.37 2.15
N THR A 113 9.22 11.49 2.24
CA THR A 113 8.69 10.81 1.05
C THR A 113 8.02 11.81 0.10
N ARG A 114 7.32 12.83 0.62
CA ARG A 114 6.75 13.90 -0.21
C ARG A 114 7.82 14.67 -0.97
N ASP A 115 8.92 15.06 -0.32
CA ASP A 115 10.06 15.73 -0.96
C ASP A 115 10.71 14.85 -2.04
N LEU A 116 10.85 13.56 -1.78
CA LEU A 116 11.35 12.61 -2.77
C LEU A 116 10.45 12.54 -4.01
N ILE A 117 9.11 12.47 -3.82
CA ILE A 117 8.16 12.46 -4.94
C ILE A 117 8.24 13.75 -5.74
N GLU A 118 8.32 14.91 -5.10
CA GLU A 118 8.45 16.21 -5.77
C GLU A 118 9.71 16.26 -6.65
N ARG A 119 10.86 15.83 -6.10
CA ARG A 119 12.12 15.72 -6.86
C ARG A 119 12.03 14.74 -8.01
N LEU A 120 11.36 13.62 -7.81
CA LEU A 120 11.15 12.63 -8.85
C LEU A 120 10.30 13.22 -9.98
N LEU A 121 9.17 13.84 -9.68
CA LEU A 121 8.29 14.45 -10.66
C LEU A 121 8.99 15.54 -11.47
N ALA A 122 9.90 16.31 -10.86
CA ALA A 122 10.69 17.30 -11.60
C ALA A 122 11.61 16.70 -12.68
N HIS A 123 11.99 15.41 -12.55
CA HIS A 123 13.01 14.80 -13.41
C HIS A 123 12.50 13.67 -14.33
N ILE A 124 11.26 13.19 -14.14
CA ILE A 124 10.75 12.05 -14.92
C ILE A 124 10.18 12.41 -16.28
N ALA A 125 10.03 13.70 -16.59
CA ALA A 125 9.52 14.12 -17.89
C ALA A 125 10.36 13.52 -19.02
N GLY A 126 9.70 12.77 -19.93
CA GLY A 126 10.40 12.07 -21.03
C GLY A 126 11.07 10.75 -20.65
N SER A 127 11.03 10.33 -19.40
CA SER A 127 11.50 9.00 -18.97
C SER A 127 10.45 7.91 -19.21
N ARG A 128 10.84 6.64 -19.11
CA ARG A 128 9.91 5.50 -19.20
C ARG A 128 9.32 5.14 -17.84
N ILE A 129 8.81 6.15 -17.10
CA ILE A 129 8.20 5.98 -15.79
C ILE A 129 6.74 6.42 -15.86
N LEU A 130 5.82 5.55 -15.47
CA LEU A 130 4.44 5.90 -15.15
C LEU A 130 4.30 5.95 -13.63
N VAL A 131 3.97 7.11 -13.08
CA VAL A 131 3.67 7.29 -11.66
C VAL A 131 2.16 7.36 -11.48
N LEU A 132 1.62 6.50 -10.63
CA LEU A 132 0.23 6.54 -10.20
C LEU A 132 0.18 6.78 -8.69
N ILE A 133 -0.50 7.86 -8.29
CA ILE A 133 -0.64 8.23 -6.87
C ILE A 133 -2.12 8.26 -6.53
N THR A 134 -2.52 7.52 -5.50
CA THR A 134 -3.89 7.58 -4.99
C THR A 134 -3.94 8.37 -3.69
N HIS A 135 -4.96 9.20 -3.54
CA HIS A 135 -5.17 9.99 -2.33
C HIS A 135 -6.64 10.34 -2.13
N ARG A 136 -7.00 10.80 -0.94
CA ARG A 136 -8.34 11.33 -0.66
C ARG A 136 -8.47 12.77 -1.15
N PRO A 137 -9.71 13.25 -1.40
CA PRO A 137 -9.95 14.62 -1.90
C PRO A 137 -9.44 15.74 -0.97
N GLU A 138 -9.34 15.47 0.33
CA GLU A 138 -8.86 16.44 1.32
C GLU A 138 -7.36 16.71 1.21
N PHE A 139 -6.61 15.78 0.63
CA PHE A 139 -5.19 15.94 0.37
C PHE A 139 -5.00 16.67 -0.96
N GLN A 140 -4.43 17.86 -0.89
CA GLN A 140 -4.18 18.70 -2.07
C GLN A 140 -2.67 18.90 -2.25
N PRO A 141 -1.99 18.00 -2.97
CA PRO A 141 -0.57 18.17 -3.28
C PRO A 141 -0.39 19.20 -4.38
N ASP A 142 0.68 20.00 -4.29
CA ASP A 142 1.05 20.97 -5.31
C ASP A 142 1.64 20.35 -6.59
N TRP A 143 1.54 19.03 -6.76
CA TRP A 143 2.18 18.29 -7.87
C TRP A 143 1.57 18.58 -9.24
N THR A 144 0.35 19.13 -9.27
CA THR A 144 -0.36 19.50 -10.52
C THR A 144 0.27 20.67 -11.26
N HIS A 145 1.25 21.38 -10.67
CA HIS A 145 2.00 22.42 -11.38
C HIS A 145 2.98 21.82 -12.43
N HIS A 146 3.33 20.55 -12.33
CA HIS A 146 4.12 19.88 -13.36
C HIS A 146 3.27 19.58 -14.60
N PRO A 147 3.68 19.99 -15.81
CA PRO A 147 2.85 19.90 -17.03
C PRO A 147 2.55 18.45 -17.47
N HIS A 148 3.29 17.48 -16.98
CA HIS A 148 3.11 16.05 -17.25
C HIS A 148 2.31 15.32 -16.17
N VAL A 149 1.82 16.04 -15.15
CA VAL A 149 0.96 15.48 -14.10
C VAL A 149 -0.50 15.78 -14.43
N THR A 150 -1.33 14.75 -14.39
CA THR A 150 -2.78 14.86 -14.60
C THR A 150 -3.51 14.38 -13.35
N ALA A 151 -4.36 15.23 -12.80
CA ALA A 151 -5.25 14.85 -11.70
C ALA A 151 -6.53 14.23 -12.25
N LEU A 152 -6.88 13.04 -11.75
CA LEU A 152 -8.12 12.34 -12.07
C LEU A 152 -8.99 12.23 -10.83
N THR A 153 -10.21 12.74 -10.89
CA THR A 153 -11.18 12.59 -9.81
C THR A 153 -12.10 11.42 -10.11
N LEU A 154 -12.11 10.42 -9.23
CA LEU A 154 -13.04 9.30 -9.31
C LEU A 154 -14.32 9.65 -8.55
N ASN A 155 -15.40 9.81 -9.31
CA ASN A 155 -16.73 10.04 -8.76
C ASN A 155 -17.40 8.71 -8.37
N ARG A 156 -18.42 8.79 -7.56
CA ARG A 156 -19.30 7.65 -7.27
C ARG A 156 -19.95 7.15 -8.57
N LEU A 157 -20.16 5.86 -8.68
CA LEU A 157 -20.86 5.27 -9.80
C LEU A 157 -22.31 5.77 -9.88
N SER A 158 -22.80 5.98 -11.09
CA SER A 158 -24.23 6.21 -11.31
C SER A 158 -25.05 4.96 -10.92
N ARG A 159 -26.34 5.11 -10.70
CA ARG A 159 -27.23 3.96 -10.42
C ARG A 159 -27.14 2.88 -11.49
N THR A 160 -27.07 3.27 -12.77
CA THR A 160 -26.93 2.34 -13.89
C THR A 160 -25.64 1.52 -13.80
N HIS A 161 -24.50 2.19 -13.61
CA HIS A 161 -23.21 1.51 -13.48
C HIS A 161 -23.11 0.68 -12.18
N ALA A 162 -23.73 1.14 -11.08
CA ALA A 162 -23.81 0.37 -9.85
C ALA A 162 -24.58 -0.94 -10.05
N ALA A 163 -25.69 -0.90 -10.79
CA ALA A 163 -26.47 -2.08 -11.15
C ALA A 163 -25.67 -3.04 -12.06
N GLU A 164 -24.90 -2.51 -13.01
CA GLU A 164 -24.01 -3.33 -13.85
C GLU A 164 -22.95 -4.06 -13.01
N VAL A 165 -22.31 -3.38 -12.07
CA VAL A 165 -21.34 -4.00 -11.15
C VAL A 165 -22.01 -5.08 -10.29
N ALA A 166 -23.20 -4.80 -9.74
CA ALA A 166 -23.95 -5.78 -8.96
C ALA A 166 -24.30 -7.01 -9.77
N ARG A 167 -24.78 -6.86 -11.02
CA ARG A 167 -25.06 -7.98 -11.94
C ARG A 167 -23.79 -8.77 -12.28
N ALA A 168 -22.69 -8.08 -12.57
CA ALA A 168 -21.42 -8.73 -12.88
C ALA A 168 -20.88 -9.54 -11.69
N ALA A 169 -21.03 -9.02 -10.46
CA ALA A 169 -20.59 -9.69 -9.23
C ALA A 169 -21.55 -10.83 -8.81
N GLY A 170 -22.86 -10.66 -9.03
CA GLY A 170 -23.90 -11.59 -8.57
C GLY A 170 -24.28 -12.67 -9.59
N GLY A 171 -23.95 -12.46 -10.86
CA GLY A 171 -24.35 -13.35 -11.94
C GLY A 171 -25.87 -13.50 -12.05
N SER A 172 -26.34 -14.71 -12.36
CA SER A 172 -27.77 -15.03 -12.46
C SER A 172 -28.46 -15.26 -11.08
N GLY A 173 -27.74 -15.09 -9.99
CA GLY A 173 -28.24 -15.38 -8.63
C GLY A 173 -29.01 -14.24 -7.98
N LEU A 174 -29.11 -13.06 -8.62
CA LEU A 174 -29.80 -11.89 -8.09
C LEU A 174 -31.02 -11.55 -8.97
N SER A 175 -32.13 -11.18 -8.29
CA SER A 175 -33.27 -10.55 -8.96
C SER A 175 -32.99 -9.07 -9.25
N GLU A 176 -33.65 -8.50 -10.24
CA GLU A 176 -33.53 -7.07 -10.57
C GLU A 176 -33.89 -6.17 -9.38
N GLU A 177 -34.89 -6.54 -8.60
CA GLU A 177 -35.29 -5.82 -7.37
C GLU A 177 -34.12 -5.74 -6.37
N ILE A 178 -33.39 -6.84 -6.16
CA ILE A 178 -32.21 -6.88 -5.28
C ILE A 178 -31.08 -6.02 -5.85
N VAL A 179 -30.85 -6.04 -7.15
CA VAL A 179 -29.85 -5.22 -7.84
C VAL A 179 -30.13 -3.72 -7.65
N GLU A 180 -31.39 -3.30 -7.75
CA GLU A 180 -31.79 -1.91 -7.50
C GLU A 180 -31.54 -1.50 -6.04
N ILE A 181 -31.94 -2.32 -5.08
CA ILE A 181 -31.73 -2.07 -3.66
C ILE A 181 -30.23 -1.96 -3.33
N ILE A 182 -29.40 -2.86 -3.89
CA ILE A 182 -27.93 -2.80 -3.72
C ILE A 182 -27.40 -1.48 -4.28
N GLY A 183 -27.82 -1.08 -5.49
CA GLY A 183 -27.40 0.16 -6.12
C GLY A 183 -27.72 1.40 -5.29
N GLU A 184 -28.88 1.44 -4.64
CA GLU A 184 -29.27 2.53 -3.75
C GLU A 184 -28.45 2.54 -2.46
N ARG A 185 -28.35 1.40 -1.77
CA ARG A 185 -27.67 1.29 -0.46
C ARG A 185 -26.18 1.47 -0.53
N ALA A 186 -25.55 1.00 -1.62
CA ALA A 186 -24.12 1.16 -1.84
C ALA A 186 -23.68 2.60 -2.12
N GLY A 187 -24.63 3.50 -2.45
CA GLY A 187 -24.35 4.91 -2.71
C GLY A 187 -23.31 5.12 -3.81
N GLY A 188 -23.19 4.21 -4.77
CA GLY A 188 -22.25 4.28 -5.89
C GLY A 188 -20.80 3.99 -5.56
N VAL A 189 -20.52 3.38 -4.40
CA VAL A 189 -19.16 2.96 -4.02
C VAL A 189 -18.94 1.51 -4.46
N PRO A 190 -18.01 1.21 -5.41
CA PRO A 190 -17.83 -0.13 -5.99
C PRO A 190 -17.66 -1.23 -4.95
N LEU A 191 -16.79 -1.02 -3.97
CA LEU A 191 -16.55 -2.00 -2.90
C LEU A 191 -17.85 -2.34 -2.12
N PHE A 192 -18.70 -1.34 -1.89
CA PHE A 192 -19.95 -1.56 -1.17
C PHE A 192 -20.94 -2.34 -2.03
N ILE A 193 -20.96 -2.11 -3.33
CA ILE A 193 -21.79 -2.87 -4.28
C ILE A 193 -21.37 -4.34 -4.24
N GLU A 194 -20.08 -4.64 -4.36
CA GLU A 194 -19.57 -6.01 -4.32
C GLU A 194 -19.86 -6.72 -3.01
N GLU A 195 -19.62 -6.07 -1.86
CA GLU A 195 -19.84 -6.67 -0.54
C GLU A 195 -21.34 -6.89 -0.24
N LEU A 196 -22.21 -5.94 -0.60
CA LEU A 196 -23.66 -6.13 -0.48
C LEU A 196 -24.16 -7.24 -1.41
N THR A 197 -23.62 -7.33 -2.61
CA THR A 197 -23.93 -8.41 -3.56
C THR A 197 -23.55 -9.77 -3.00
N LYS A 198 -22.34 -9.92 -2.45
CA LYS A 198 -21.89 -11.17 -1.81
C LYS A 198 -22.80 -11.54 -0.64
N SER A 199 -23.13 -10.57 0.22
CA SER A 199 -24.02 -10.79 1.37
C SER A 199 -25.40 -11.28 0.94
N ALA A 200 -25.99 -10.66 -0.07
CA ALA A 200 -27.30 -11.06 -0.61
C ALA A 200 -27.29 -12.48 -1.18
N LEU A 201 -26.21 -12.89 -1.85
CA LEU A 201 -26.06 -14.25 -2.37
C LEU A 201 -25.86 -15.31 -1.27
N GLU A 202 -25.11 -14.97 -0.22
CA GLU A 202 -24.89 -15.86 0.93
C GLU A 202 -26.20 -16.08 1.71
N ASP A 203 -26.96 -15.02 1.98
CA ASP A 203 -28.22 -15.09 2.72
C ASP A 203 -29.33 -15.75 1.91
N GLY A 204 -29.41 -15.50 0.61
CA GLY A 204 -30.36 -16.15 -0.29
C GLY A 204 -30.21 -17.69 -0.35
N LYS A 205 -29.00 -18.20 -0.17
CA LYS A 205 -28.71 -19.64 -0.08
C LYS A 205 -29.13 -20.27 1.24
N ILE A 206 -29.16 -19.49 2.32
CA ILE A 206 -29.41 -20.01 3.69
C ILE A 206 -30.89 -19.92 4.07
N SER A 207 -31.56 -18.83 3.73
CA SER A 207 -32.90 -18.52 4.25
C SER A 207 -33.99 -18.43 3.18
N GLY A 208 -33.65 -18.50 1.89
CA GLY A 208 -34.62 -18.30 0.81
C GLY A 208 -35.15 -16.86 0.68
N GLN A 209 -34.73 -15.98 1.57
CA GLN A 209 -35.01 -14.53 1.52
C GLN A 209 -33.69 -13.78 1.63
N SER A 210 -33.35 -12.97 0.61
CA SER A 210 -32.14 -12.18 0.62
C SER A 210 -32.26 -11.02 1.58
N TYR A 211 -31.45 -11.01 2.64
CA TYR A 211 -31.28 -9.87 3.53
C TYR A 211 -30.13 -9.01 3.01
N ILE A 212 -30.40 -7.74 2.75
CA ILE A 212 -29.39 -6.77 2.36
C ILE A 212 -29.11 -5.85 3.54
N PRO A 213 -27.89 -5.88 4.12
CA PRO A 213 -27.52 -5.00 5.21
C PRO A 213 -27.69 -3.52 4.86
N GLU A 214 -28.02 -2.69 5.83
CA GLU A 214 -28.22 -1.25 5.62
C GLU A 214 -26.93 -0.50 5.30
N SER A 215 -25.78 -1.06 5.69
CA SER A 215 -24.46 -0.45 5.47
C SER A 215 -23.37 -1.51 5.30
N LEU A 216 -22.22 -1.11 4.73
CA LEU A 216 -21.04 -1.96 4.67
C LEU A 216 -20.58 -2.42 6.05
N GLN A 217 -20.63 -1.53 7.06
CA GLN A 217 -20.25 -1.89 8.42
C GLN A 217 -21.15 -3.00 8.97
N ALA A 218 -22.46 -2.92 8.75
CA ALA A 218 -23.41 -3.96 9.13
C ALA A 218 -23.11 -5.28 8.40
N SER A 219 -22.77 -5.24 7.12
CA SER A 219 -22.36 -6.42 6.34
C SER A 219 -21.10 -7.07 6.91
N LEU A 220 -20.07 -6.29 7.19
CA LEU A 220 -18.81 -6.80 7.75
C LEU A 220 -19.00 -7.37 9.17
N LEU A 221 -19.79 -6.72 10.01
CA LEU A 221 -20.13 -7.21 11.35
C LEU A 221 -20.91 -8.53 11.26
N ALA A 222 -21.91 -8.63 10.39
CA ALA A 222 -22.67 -9.86 10.18
C ALA A 222 -21.77 -11.01 9.72
N ARG A 223 -20.77 -10.75 8.86
CA ARG A 223 -19.77 -11.76 8.45
C ARG A 223 -18.86 -12.16 9.60
N LEU A 224 -18.42 -11.19 10.43
CA LEU A 224 -17.63 -11.48 11.62
C LEU A 224 -18.41 -12.31 12.63
N ASP A 225 -19.72 -12.04 12.81
CA ASP A 225 -20.60 -12.78 13.71
C ASP A 225 -20.88 -14.23 13.26
N ARG A 226 -20.78 -14.49 11.95
CA ARG A 226 -20.89 -15.85 11.38
C ARG A 226 -19.64 -16.70 11.58
N LEU A 227 -18.49 -16.08 11.90
CA LEU A 227 -17.30 -16.82 12.26
C LEU A 227 -17.55 -17.54 13.59
N GLY A 228 -17.09 -18.79 13.69
CA GLY A 228 -17.09 -19.48 14.98
C GLY A 228 -16.32 -18.70 16.04
N GLY A 229 -16.65 -18.91 17.33
CA GLY A 229 -16.10 -18.10 18.43
C GLY A 229 -14.57 -17.95 18.40
N GLU A 230 -13.83 -19.01 18.11
CA GLU A 230 -12.37 -18.97 18.00
C GLU A 230 -11.88 -18.10 16.83
N ALA A 231 -12.48 -18.23 15.65
CA ALA A 231 -12.09 -17.46 14.47
C ALA A 231 -12.43 -15.97 14.64
N ARG A 232 -13.56 -15.66 15.31
CA ARG A 232 -13.93 -14.28 15.65
C ARG A 232 -12.94 -13.66 16.62
N GLU A 233 -12.52 -14.39 17.65
CA GLU A 233 -11.52 -13.94 18.62
C GLU A 233 -10.17 -13.68 17.95
N LEU A 234 -9.73 -14.57 17.07
CA LEU A 234 -8.52 -14.40 16.28
C LEU A 234 -8.59 -13.14 15.39
N ALA A 235 -9.73 -12.91 14.72
CA ALA A 235 -9.91 -11.73 13.88
C ALA A 235 -9.87 -10.44 14.71
N GLN A 236 -10.44 -10.43 15.93
CA GLN A 236 -10.37 -9.28 16.83
C GLN A 236 -8.94 -9.01 17.31
N LEU A 237 -8.18 -10.04 17.68
CA LEU A 237 -6.77 -9.91 18.06
C LEU A 237 -5.91 -9.42 16.88
N ALA A 238 -6.12 -9.97 15.69
CA ALA A 238 -5.44 -9.53 14.48
C ALA A 238 -5.71 -8.05 14.14
N ALA A 239 -6.96 -7.60 14.34
CA ALA A 239 -7.34 -6.20 14.12
C ALA A 239 -6.63 -5.22 15.07
N VAL A 240 -6.30 -5.65 16.30
CA VAL A 240 -5.52 -4.84 17.24
C VAL A 240 -4.05 -4.75 16.83
N ILE A 241 -3.48 -5.82 16.27
CA ILE A 241 -2.10 -5.83 15.79
C ILE A 241 -1.95 -4.92 14.56
N GLY A 242 -2.93 -4.90 13.67
CA GLY A 242 -2.94 -4.05 12.48
C GLY A 242 -3.27 -4.80 11.20
N ARG A 243 -3.08 -4.11 10.06
CA ARG A 243 -3.42 -4.65 8.71
C ARG A 243 -2.43 -5.72 8.23
N GLU A 244 -1.21 -5.65 8.70
CA GLU A 244 -0.12 -6.59 8.37
C GLU A 244 0.55 -7.00 9.67
N PHE A 245 0.65 -8.29 9.87
CA PHE A 245 1.25 -8.85 11.07
C PHE A 245 1.88 -10.21 10.74
N ASP A 246 2.89 -10.57 11.53
CA ASP A 246 3.47 -11.90 11.52
C ASP A 246 2.49 -12.89 12.13
N THR A 247 2.26 -14.00 11.44
CA THR A 247 1.44 -15.11 11.96
C THR A 247 2.01 -15.70 13.25
N GLN A 248 3.33 -15.69 13.43
CA GLN A 248 3.99 -16.12 14.68
C GLN A 248 3.59 -15.23 15.85
N LEU A 249 3.51 -13.90 15.65
CA LEU A 249 3.06 -12.97 16.68
C LEU A 249 1.61 -13.25 17.09
N LEU A 250 0.73 -13.48 16.11
CA LEU A 250 -0.68 -13.82 16.40
C LEU A 250 -0.78 -15.15 17.17
N CYS A 251 -0.03 -16.18 16.78
CA CYS A 251 0.02 -17.46 17.48
C CYS A 251 0.51 -17.29 18.93
N ALA A 252 1.61 -16.56 19.15
CA ALA A 252 2.17 -16.34 20.48
C ALA A 252 1.20 -15.60 21.43
N ILE A 253 0.45 -14.64 20.92
CA ILE A 253 -0.60 -13.92 21.69
C ILE A 253 -1.76 -14.85 22.04
N THR A 254 -2.16 -15.72 21.11
CA THR A 254 -3.27 -16.65 21.28
C THR A 254 -2.91 -17.76 22.29
N GLU A 255 -1.69 -18.30 22.23
CA GLU A 255 -1.20 -19.32 23.17
C GLU A 255 -1.10 -18.76 24.59
N LYS A 256 -0.60 -17.52 24.77
CA LYS A 256 -0.58 -16.87 26.09
C LYS A 256 -1.96 -16.69 26.69
N LYS A 257 -2.99 -16.41 25.87
CA LYS A 257 -4.37 -16.24 26.34
C LYS A 257 -5.02 -17.57 26.72
N ARG A 258 -4.64 -18.69 26.08
CA ARG A 258 -5.13 -20.04 26.44
C ARG A 258 -4.41 -20.63 27.65
N GLY A 259 -3.25 -20.12 28.03
CA GLY A 259 -2.45 -20.56 29.17
C GLY A 259 -2.62 -19.73 30.46
N ALA A 260 -3.43 -18.66 30.42
CA ALA A 260 -3.78 -17.80 31.55
C ALA A 260 -5.22 -18.06 31.99
#